data_6ac6e24c81841bccf791786fb4dc132e
#
_entry.id   6ac6e24c81841bccf791786fb4dc132e
#
_cell.length_a   1.000
_cell.length_b   1.000
_cell.length_c   1.000
_cell.angle_alpha   90.00
_cell.angle_beta   90.00
_cell.angle_gamma   90.00
#
_symmetry.space_group_name_H-M   'P 1'
#
loop_
_entity.id
_entity.type
_entity.pdbx_description
1 polymer ?
#
loop_
_entity_poly.entity_id
_entity_poly.type
_entity_poly.pdbx_seq_one_letter_code
_entity_poly.pdbx_strand_id
1 'polypeptide(L)'
;MQKKFINPETMPATFGYSHVVEVSNVKRTIYISGQVALNTDGQIVGIDDLATQTRQVFENIKIALETSDLNFNDVVKLTFF
;
A
#
# COMPACT_ATOMS: atom_id res chain seq x y z
N MET A 1 12.97 -11.39 -1.85
CA MET A 1 12.13 -10.84 -2.93
C MET A 1 12.93 -9.85 -3.75
N GLN A 2 12.79 -9.92 -5.04
CA GLN A 2 13.38 -8.97 -5.97
C GLN A 2 12.27 -8.20 -6.67
N LYS A 3 12.45 -6.89 -6.80
CA LYS A 3 11.53 -6.02 -7.54
C LYS A 3 12.23 -5.48 -8.77
N LYS A 4 11.56 -5.51 -9.89
CA LYS A 4 12.04 -4.93 -11.14
C LYS A 4 11.01 -3.94 -11.65
N PHE A 5 11.42 -2.69 -11.82
CA PHE A 5 10.56 -1.62 -12.30
C PHE A 5 10.83 -1.44 -13.80
N ILE A 6 9.79 -1.62 -14.60
CA ILE A 6 9.93 -1.66 -16.06
C ILE A 6 9.07 -0.57 -16.69
N ASN A 7 9.71 0.28 -17.48
CA ASN A 7 9.03 1.36 -18.22
C ASN A 7 9.45 1.24 -19.69
N PRO A 8 8.69 0.49 -20.51
CA PRO A 8 9.03 0.30 -21.92
C PRO A 8 9.07 1.65 -22.66
N GLU A 9 10.03 1.81 -23.58
CA GLU A 9 10.15 3.02 -24.39
C GLU A 9 8.95 3.24 -25.31
N THR A 10 8.23 2.17 -25.62
CA THR A 10 7.03 2.21 -26.44
C THR A 10 5.79 2.70 -25.70
N MET A 11 5.90 3.00 -24.40
CA MET A 11 4.84 3.53 -23.57
C MET A 11 5.14 4.96 -23.14
N PRO A 12 4.12 5.74 -22.74
CA PRO A 12 4.34 7.11 -22.27
C PRO A 12 5.33 7.18 -21.11
N ALA A 13 6.04 8.29 -20.98
CA ALA A 13 6.92 8.54 -19.83
C ALA A 13 6.13 8.51 -18.51
N THR A 14 6.77 8.05 -17.45
CA THR A 14 6.16 7.94 -16.12
C THR A 14 6.69 9.03 -15.19
N PHE A 15 5.85 9.44 -14.23
CA PHE A 15 6.20 10.41 -13.21
C PHE A 15 5.78 9.84 -11.84
N GLY A 16 6.76 9.41 -11.04
CA GLY A 16 6.50 8.89 -9.70
C GLY A 16 5.85 7.51 -9.64
N TYR A 17 5.77 6.79 -10.76
CA TYR A 17 5.27 5.42 -10.82
C TYR A 17 5.97 4.65 -11.93
N SER A 18 5.76 3.33 -11.99
CA SER A 18 6.24 2.47 -13.06
C SER A 18 5.07 1.81 -13.77
N HIS A 19 5.18 1.64 -15.09
CA HIS A 19 4.15 0.92 -15.84
C HIS A 19 4.04 -0.54 -15.41
N VAL A 20 5.18 -1.18 -15.15
CA VAL A 20 5.23 -2.59 -14.79
C VAL A 20 6.15 -2.77 -13.58
N VAL A 21 5.69 -3.53 -12.62
CA VAL A 21 6.54 -3.99 -11.51
C VAL A 21 6.52 -5.51 -11.53
N GLU A 22 7.71 -6.08 -11.70
CA GLU A 22 7.89 -7.53 -11.65
C GLU A 22 8.50 -7.90 -10.30
N VAL A 23 7.87 -8.86 -9.61
CA VAL A 23 8.39 -9.41 -8.36
C VAL A 23 8.80 -10.83 -8.57
N SER A 24 9.96 -11.20 -8.04
CA SER A 24 10.50 -12.57 -8.13
C SER A 24 11.08 -13.01 -6.80
N ASN A 25 11.29 -14.32 -6.65
CA ASN A 25 11.81 -14.94 -5.41
C ASN A 25 10.96 -14.59 -4.20
N VAL A 26 9.62 -14.58 -4.38
CA VAL A 26 8.65 -14.28 -3.33
C VAL A 26 8.43 -15.55 -2.50
N LYS A 27 8.63 -15.44 -1.18
CA LYS A 27 8.36 -16.56 -0.26
C LYS A 27 6.91 -16.57 0.19
N ARG A 28 6.29 -15.39 0.33
CA ARG A 28 4.91 -15.23 0.76
C ARG A 28 4.28 -14.06 0.02
N THR A 29 3.01 -14.18 -0.26
CA THR A 29 2.21 -13.06 -0.76
C THR A 29 1.11 -12.79 0.24
N ILE A 30 0.99 -11.53 0.68
CA ILE A 30 0.01 -11.10 1.66
C ILE A 30 -0.97 -10.15 0.98
N TYR A 31 -2.25 -10.43 1.14
CA TYR A 31 -3.33 -9.56 0.68
C TYR A 31 -3.97 -8.92 1.91
N ILE A 32 -4.00 -7.59 1.93
CA ILE A 32 -4.62 -6.84 3.01
C ILE A 32 -5.95 -6.31 2.48
N SER A 33 -7.03 -6.57 3.21
CA SER A 33 -8.35 -6.07 2.83
C SER A 33 -8.42 -4.56 2.85
N GLY A 34 -9.47 -3.99 2.27
CA GLY A 34 -9.65 -2.55 2.27
C GLY A 34 -9.63 -1.97 3.68
N GLN A 35 -8.92 -0.86 3.85
CA GLN A 35 -8.81 -0.18 5.13
C GLN A 35 -9.58 1.13 5.09
N VAL A 36 -10.30 1.38 6.17
CA VAL A 36 -11.02 2.62 6.39
C VAL A 36 -10.49 3.28 7.66
N ALA A 37 -10.84 4.56 7.86
CA ALA A 37 -10.30 5.34 8.97
C ALA A 37 -11.02 5.01 10.30
N LEU A 38 -10.88 3.77 10.77
CA LEU A 38 -11.43 3.30 12.04
C LEU A 38 -10.32 3.07 13.05
N ASN A 39 -10.61 3.39 14.32
CA ASN A 39 -9.74 3.04 15.44
C ASN A 39 -10.12 1.66 16.01
N THR A 40 -9.44 1.24 17.07
CA THR A 40 -9.68 -0.07 17.70
C THR A 40 -11.07 -0.20 18.33
N ASP A 41 -11.74 0.92 18.60
CA ASP A 41 -13.11 0.93 19.15
C ASP A 41 -14.16 0.91 18.03
N GLY A 42 -13.73 0.84 16.77
CA GLY A 42 -14.64 0.86 15.63
C GLY A 42 -15.23 2.23 15.33
N GLN A 43 -14.62 3.29 15.84
CA GLN A 43 -15.08 4.66 15.62
C GLN A 43 -14.35 5.28 14.43
N ILE A 44 -15.06 6.08 13.64
CA ILE A 44 -14.48 6.83 12.52
C ILE A 44 -13.57 7.92 13.07
N VAL A 45 -12.33 7.95 12.61
CA VAL A 45 -11.34 8.96 12.97
C VAL A 45 -11.27 10.00 11.86
N GLY A 46 -11.35 11.28 12.22
CA GLY A 46 -11.20 12.37 11.26
C GLY A 46 -12.43 12.64 10.42
N ILE A 47 -13.61 12.65 11.03
CA ILE A 47 -14.85 13.07 10.33
C ILE A 47 -14.63 14.47 9.74
N ASP A 48 -14.90 14.61 8.44
CA ASP A 48 -14.70 15.86 7.67
C ASP A 48 -13.24 16.33 7.63
N ASP A 49 -12.27 15.46 7.94
CA ASP A 49 -10.85 15.78 7.90
C ASP A 49 -10.09 14.69 7.12
N LEU A 50 -9.90 14.93 5.83
CA LEU A 50 -9.26 13.96 4.93
C LEU A 50 -7.82 13.63 5.36
N ALA A 51 -7.06 14.62 5.84
CA ALA A 51 -5.68 14.40 6.27
C ALA A 51 -5.62 13.43 7.46
N THR A 52 -6.50 13.61 8.44
CA THR A 52 -6.56 12.72 9.61
C THR A 52 -7.07 11.33 9.22
N GLN A 53 -8.06 11.25 8.34
CA GLN A 53 -8.53 9.97 7.82
C GLN A 53 -7.43 9.20 7.10
N THR A 54 -6.69 9.87 6.23
CA THR A 54 -5.59 9.27 5.49
C THR A 54 -4.51 8.73 6.43
N ARG A 55 -4.17 9.52 7.45
CA ARG A 55 -3.17 9.10 8.45
C ARG A 55 -3.62 7.84 9.18
N GLN A 56 -4.89 7.76 9.58
CA GLN A 56 -5.43 6.60 10.26
C GLN A 56 -5.41 5.36 9.36
N VAL A 57 -5.77 5.51 8.09
CA VAL A 57 -5.73 4.39 7.13
C VAL A 57 -4.31 3.84 6.98
N PHE A 58 -3.31 4.71 6.81
CA PHE A 58 -1.92 4.26 6.70
C PHE A 58 -1.39 3.67 8.00
N GLU A 59 -1.83 4.17 9.15
CA GLU A 59 -1.49 3.55 10.44
C GLU A 59 -2.06 2.13 10.53
N ASN A 60 -3.28 1.92 10.10
CA ASN A 60 -3.91 0.61 10.07
C ASN A 60 -3.18 -0.35 9.12
N ILE A 61 -2.76 0.13 7.95
CA ILE A 61 -1.98 -0.66 6.99
C ILE A 61 -0.62 -1.04 7.60
N LYS A 62 0.03 -0.09 8.27
CA LYS A 62 1.30 -0.35 8.95
C LYS A 62 1.18 -1.46 9.97
N ILE A 63 0.14 -1.43 10.81
CA ILE A 63 -0.12 -2.47 11.81
C ILE A 63 -0.35 -3.82 11.13
N ALA A 64 -1.13 -3.86 10.04
CA ALA A 64 -1.37 -5.08 9.29
C ALA A 64 -0.07 -5.66 8.71
N LEU A 65 0.81 -4.81 8.17
CA LEU A 65 2.11 -5.24 7.65
C LEU A 65 3.00 -5.80 8.75
N GLU A 66 3.08 -5.13 9.91
CA GLU A 66 3.89 -5.56 11.03
C GLU A 66 3.46 -6.94 11.57
N THR A 67 2.17 -7.27 11.49
CA THR A 67 1.65 -8.58 11.88
C THR A 67 2.30 -9.72 11.07
N SER A 68 2.72 -9.45 9.84
CA SER A 68 3.38 -10.41 8.96
C SER A 68 4.89 -10.17 8.84
N ASP A 69 5.47 -9.40 9.77
CA ASP A 69 6.89 -9.01 9.75
C ASP A 69 7.29 -8.26 8.49
N LEU A 70 6.38 -7.44 7.98
CA LEU A 70 6.59 -6.62 6.78
C LEU A 70 6.57 -5.13 7.11
N ASN A 71 7.02 -4.33 6.16
CA ASN A 71 6.93 -2.88 6.23
C ASN A 71 6.55 -2.31 4.85
N PHE A 72 6.45 -0.99 4.73
CA PHE A 72 6.03 -0.36 3.47
C PHE A 72 6.97 -0.63 2.30
N ASN A 73 8.23 -0.99 2.53
CA ASN A 73 9.16 -1.35 1.46
C ASN A 73 8.75 -2.65 0.75
N ASP A 74 7.93 -3.46 1.40
CA ASP A 74 7.44 -4.73 0.84
C ASP A 74 6.15 -4.57 0.04
N VAL A 75 5.55 -3.39 0.05
CA VAL A 75 4.30 -3.10 -0.67
C VAL A 75 4.62 -2.87 -2.15
N VAL A 76 3.92 -3.58 -3.02
CA VAL A 76 4.09 -3.48 -4.47
C VAL A 76 2.87 -2.94 -5.17
N LYS A 77 1.71 -2.93 -4.52
CA LYS A 77 0.47 -2.43 -5.09
C LYS A 77 -0.45 -1.88 -4.01
N LEU A 78 -0.97 -0.69 -4.26
CA LEU A 78 -2.06 -0.10 -3.49
C LEU A 78 -3.18 0.27 -4.45
N THR A 79 -4.42 0.12 -4.00
CA THR A 79 -5.59 0.57 -4.76
C THR A 79 -6.34 1.58 -3.90
N PHE A 80 -6.62 2.73 -4.49
CA PHE A 80 -7.43 3.78 -3.88
C PHE A 80 -8.78 3.84 -4.58
N PHE A 81 -9.83 3.87 -3.79
CA PHE A 81 -11.20 4.00 -4.31
C PHE A 81 -11.80 5.36 -3.97
#